data_fa4f88fa68185c1c06d2f51dddb91351
#
_entry.id   fa4f88fa68185c1c06d2f51dddb91351
#
_cell.length_a   1.000
_cell.length_b   1.000
_cell.length_c   1.000
_cell.angle_alpha   90.00
_cell.angle_beta   90.00
_cell.angle_gamma   90.00
#
_symmetry.space_group_name_H-M   'P 1'
#
loop_
_entity.id
_entity.type
_entity.pdbx_description
1 polymer ?
#
loop_
_entity_poly.entity_id
_entity_poly.type
_entity_poly.pdbx_seq_one_letter_code
_entity_poly.pdbx_strand_id
1 'polypeptide(L)'
;MKLREFAHSRTGDKVNTLNVSVICYVERDYAYLLLHVTAERVKAHLGDVLHGEVTRYELPLIGAMNFVLRDALGGGVTRSLALDAHGKSVSSALLDLEIPARG
;
A
#
# COMPACT_ATOMS: atom_id res chain seq x y z
N MET A 1 0.62 -15.28 6.51
CA MET A 1 -0.03 -15.17 5.20
C MET A 1 0.28 -13.82 4.60
N LYS A 2 0.29 -13.74 3.31
CA LYS A 2 0.60 -12.47 2.66
C LYS A 2 -0.66 -11.70 2.36
N LEU A 3 -0.54 -10.37 2.35
CA LEU A 3 -1.69 -9.49 2.10
C LEU A 3 -2.43 -9.88 0.84
N ARG A 4 -1.71 -10.35 -0.19
CA ARG A 4 -2.34 -10.72 -1.46
C ARG A 4 -3.41 -11.79 -1.31
N GLU A 5 -3.39 -12.53 -0.23
CA GLU A 5 -4.39 -13.57 -0.01
C GLU A 5 -5.72 -12.99 0.47
N PHE A 6 -5.70 -11.73 0.92
CA PHE A 6 -6.89 -11.07 1.46
C PHE A 6 -7.40 -9.95 0.58
N ALA A 7 -6.54 -9.40 -0.29
CA ALA A 7 -6.87 -8.17 -0.99
C ALA A 7 -6.09 -8.01 -2.27
N HIS A 8 -6.56 -7.11 -3.11
CA HIS A 8 -5.80 -6.67 -4.26
C HIS A 8 -5.45 -5.20 -4.09
N SER A 9 -4.59 -4.70 -4.94
CA SER A 9 -4.05 -3.37 -4.78
C SER A 9 -3.89 -2.68 -6.12
N ARG A 10 -4.01 -1.36 -6.11
CA ARG A 10 -3.82 -0.52 -7.28
C ARG A 10 -2.96 0.66 -6.91
N THR A 11 -2.17 1.11 -7.86
CA THR A 11 -1.28 2.24 -7.66
C THR A 11 -1.68 3.38 -8.56
N GLY A 12 -1.70 4.59 -8.03
CA GLY A 12 -1.83 5.80 -8.79
C GLY A 12 -0.75 6.76 -8.38
N ASP A 13 -0.39 7.70 -9.24
CA ASP A 13 0.64 8.67 -8.89
C ASP A 13 0.24 10.07 -9.30
N LYS A 14 0.77 11.03 -8.58
CA LYS A 14 0.62 12.45 -8.86
C LYS A 14 1.86 13.15 -8.36
N VAL A 15 2.61 13.73 -9.27
CA VAL A 15 3.82 14.47 -8.93
C VAL A 15 4.66 13.66 -7.94
N ASN A 16 4.76 14.08 -6.69
CA ASN A 16 5.59 13.42 -5.68
C ASN A 16 4.79 12.51 -4.75
N THR A 17 3.57 12.19 -5.13
CA THR A 17 2.69 11.43 -4.25
C THR A 17 2.19 10.19 -4.95
N LEU A 18 2.33 9.05 -4.28
CA LEU A 18 1.75 7.80 -4.75
C LEU A 18 0.52 7.48 -3.93
N ASN A 19 -0.47 6.92 -4.58
CA ASN A 19 -1.64 6.37 -3.91
C ASN A 19 -1.64 4.87 -4.14
N VAL A 20 -1.72 4.11 -3.05
CA VAL A 20 -1.80 2.67 -3.16
C VAL A 20 -3.05 2.22 -2.43
N SER A 21 -3.95 1.58 -3.15
CA SER A 21 -5.18 1.10 -2.54
C SER A 21 -5.04 -0.36 -2.15
N VAL A 22 -5.75 -0.75 -1.11
CA VAL A 22 -5.88 -2.13 -0.68
C VAL A 22 -7.36 -2.41 -0.60
N ILE A 23 -7.84 -3.32 -1.42
CA ILE A 23 -9.28 -3.60 -1.54
C ILE A 23 -9.50 -5.06 -1.19
N CYS A 24 -10.28 -5.31 -0.14
CA CYS A 24 -10.52 -6.67 0.34
C CYS A 24 -11.31 -7.48 -0.68
N TYR A 25 -10.95 -8.73 -0.85
CA TYR A 25 -11.76 -9.64 -1.65
C TYR A 25 -13.05 -9.98 -0.93
N VAL A 26 -12.97 -10.09 0.39
CA VAL A 26 -14.11 -10.44 1.21
C VAL A 26 -14.29 -9.35 2.25
N GLU A 27 -15.45 -8.75 2.26
CA GLU A 27 -15.74 -7.61 3.13
C GLU A 27 -15.48 -7.90 4.60
N ARG A 28 -15.76 -9.09 5.05
CA ARG A 28 -15.57 -9.45 6.45
C ARG A 28 -14.11 -9.41 6.89
N ASP A 29 -13.17 -9.43 5.93
CA ASP A 29 -11.76 -9.36 6.26
C ASP A 29 -11.29 -7.93 6.48
N TYR A 30 -12.14 -6.96 6.22
CA TYR A 30 -11.74 -5.56 6.30
C TYR A 30 -11.26 -5.17 7.69
N ALA A 31 -12.03 -5.52 8.72
CA ALA A 31 -11.66 -5.17 10.10
C ALA A 31 -10.32 -5.80 10.47
N TYR A 32 -10.10 -7.02 10.03
CA TYR A 32 -8.84 -7.71 10.29
C TYR A 32 -7.67 -7.00 9.63
N LEU A 33 -7.86 -6.58 8.38
CA LEU A 33 -6.81 -5.87 7.68
C LEU A 33 -6.58 -4.48 8.27
N LEU A 34 -7.61 -3.83 8.80
CA LEU A 34 -7.43 -2.55 9.46
C LEU A 34 -6.49 -2.66 10.66
N LEU A 35 -6.52 -3.79 11.35
CA LEU A 35 -5.63 -4.01 12.48
C LEU A 35 -4.19 -4.21 12.06
N HIS A 36 -3.97 -4.84 10.93
CA HIS A 36 -2.63 -5.28 10.56
C HIS A 36 -1.97 -4.47 9.45
N VAL A 37 -2.76 -3.81 8.61
CA VAL A 37 -2.21 -3.01 7.53
C VAL A 37 -2.26 -1.55 7.93
N THR A 38 -1.35 -1.17 8.79
CA THR A 38 -1.28 0.19 9.30
C THR A 38 -0.28 1.01 8.50
N ALA A 39 -0.37 2.32 8.62
CA ALA A 39 0.57 3.20 7.94
C ALA A 39 2.00 2.88 8.35
N GLU A 40 2.22 2.59 9.63
CA GLU A 40 3.56 2.27 10.12
C GLU A 40 4.09 0.99 9.50
N ARG A 41 3.27 -0.03 9.39
CA ARG A 41 3.70 -1.28 8.81
C ARG A 41 3.96 -1.15 7.31
N VAL A 42 3.13 -0.38 6.63
CA VAL A 42 3.33 -0.13 5.21
C VAL A 42 4.64 0.63 5.00
N LYS A 43 4.89 1.63 5.82
CA LYS A 43 6.12 2.39 5.70
C LYS A 43 7.34 1.52 5.97
N ALA A 44 7.29 0.70 7.00
CA ALA A 44 8.40 -0.19 7.31
C ALA A 44 8.63 -1.19 6.19
N HIS A 45 7.56 -1.71 5.64
CA HIS A 45 7.65 -2.71 4.59
C HIS A 45 8.22 -2.15 3.29
N LEU A 46 7.85 -0.92 2.96
CA LEU A 46 8.29 -0.28 1.73
C LEU A 46 9.44 0.71 1.96
N GLY A 47 10.09 0.60 3.11
CA GLY A 47 11.01 1.61 3.60
C GLY A 47 12.02 2.13 2.60
N ASP A 48 12.55 1.27 1.75
CA ASP A 48 13.58 1.68 0.82
C ASP A 48 13.11 2.62 -0.28
N VAL A 49 11.80 2.66 -0.52
CA VAL A 49 11.25 3.50 -1.58
C VAL A 49 10.48 4.69 -1.04
N LEU A 50 10.31 4.78 0.27
CA LEU A 50 9.53 5.86 0.87
C LEU A 50 10.42 6.81 1.64
N HIS A 51 10.34 8.08 1.31
CA HIS A 51 11.10 9.11 1.99
C HIS A 51 10.21 10.01 2.84
N GLY A 52 8.92 10.00 2.59
CA GLY A 52 7.99 10.85 3.30
C GLY A 52 7.03 10.07 4.15
N GLU A 53 5.97 10.73 4.53
CA GLU A 53 4.98 10.13 5.40
C GLU A 53 4.02 9.23 4.64
N VAL A 54 3.50 8.24 5.35
CA VAL A 54 2.45 7.37 4.85
C VAL A 54 1.19 7.67 5.64
N THR A 55 0.11 7.97 4.95
CA THR A 55 -1.18 8.22 5.59
C THR A 55 -2.17 7.19 5.09
N ARG A 56 -2.89 6.57 6.02
CA ARG A 56 -3.92 5.60 5.66
C ARG A 56 -5.29 6.27 5.73
N TYR A 57 -6.05 6.12 4.66
CA TYR A 57 -7.44 6.57 4.62
C TYR A 57 -8.33 5.35 4.54
N GLU A 58 -9.33 5.30 5.39
CA GLU A 58 -10.23 4.16 5.45
C GLU A 58 -11.46 4.42 4.58
N LEU A 59 -11.82 3.42 3.81
CA LEU A 59 -12.97 3.48 2.92
C LEU A 59 -13.89 2.29 3.23
N PRO A 60 -14.54 2.32 4.39
CA PRO A 60 -15.28 1.15 4.86
C PRO A 60 -16.45 0.75 3.98
N LEU A 61 -17.04 1.69 3.29
CA LEU A 61 -18.20 1.37 2.46
C LEU A 61 -17.87 0.42 1.31
N ILE A 62 -16.60 0.39 0.91
CA ILE A 62 -16.18 -0.49 -0.17
C ILE A 62 -15.13 -1.49 0.29
N GLY A 63 -14.95 -1.61 1.60
CA GLY A 63 -13.98 -2.56 2.15
C GLY A 63 -12.57 -2.28 1.69
N ALA A 64 -12.17 -1.01 1.68
CA ALA A 64 -10.88 -0.64 1.12
C ALA A 64 -10.16 0.35 2.02
N MET A 65 -8.85 0.45 1.78
CA MET A 65 -8.00 1.48 2.39
C MET A 65 -7.19 2.11 1.28
N ASN A 66 -6.87 3.37 1.44
CA ASN A 66 -6.00 4.04 0.50
C ASN A 66 -4.82 4.61 1.26
N PHE A 67 -3.61 4.28 0.81
CA PHE A 67 -2.40 4.79 1.42
C PHE A 67 -1.83 5.88 0.55
N VAL A 68 -1.65 7.05 1.12
CA VAL A 68 -1.03 8.16 0.44
C VAL A 68 0.43 8.21 0.87
N LEU A 69 1.32 8.00 -0.08
CA LEU A 69 2.75 7.94 0.16
C LEU A 69 3.36 9.24 -0.32
N ARG A 70 3.53 10.16 0.63
CA ARG A 70 4.03 11.48 0.28
C ARG A 70 5.52 11.44 0.03
N ASP A 71 5.93 12.26 -0.93
CA ASP A 71 7.34 12.34 -1.27
C ASP A 71 7.93 10.97 -1.58
N ALA A 72 7.07 10.08 -2.05
CA ALA A 72 7.49 8.72 -2.38
C ALA A 72 8.50 8.73 -3.51
N LEU A 73 8.40 9.72 -4.37
CA LEU A 73 9.32 9.85 -5.49
C LEU A 73 10.64 10.48 -5.06
N GLY A 74 10.67 10.93 -3.80
CA GLY A 74 11.91 11.31 -3.13
C GLY A 74 12.79 12.29 -3.85
N GLY A 75 12.19 13.21 -4.62
CA GLY A 75 13.01 14.10 -5.39
C GLY A 75 13.86 13.37 -6.42
N GLY A 76 13.90 12.06 -6.32
CA GLY A 76 14.60 11.24 -7.29
C GLY A 76 13.64 10.75 -8.34
N VAL A 77 13.14 11.64 -9.12
CA VAL A 77 12.13 11.33 -10.12
C VAL A 77 12.52 10.16 -10.99
N THR A 78 13.78 10.13 -11.38
CA THR A 78 14.25 9.08 -12.27
C THR A 78 14.07 7.70 -11.67
N ARG A 79 14.44 7.57 -10.41
CA ARG A 79 14.32 6.29 -9.74
C ARG A 79 12.86 5.90 -9.57
N SER A 80 12.04 6.89 -9.26
CA SER A 80 10.63 6.64 -9.09
C SER A 80 9.98 6.23 -10.40
N LEU A 81 10.41 6.85 -11.48
CA LEU A 81 9.90 6.47 -12.78
C LEU A 81 10.27 5.03 -13.11
N ALA A 82 11.47 4.62 -12.77
CA ALA A 82 11.86 3.25 -13.00
C ALA A 82 10.97 2.29 -12.21
N LEU A 83 10.67 2.66 -10.99
CA LEU A 83 9.77 1.86 -10.18
C LEU A 83 8.36 1.87 -10.76
N ASP A 84 7.93 3.01 -11.26
CA ASP A 84 6.58 3.16 -11.81
C ASP A 84 6.44 2.64 -13.22
N ALA A 85 7.52 2.61 -13.96
CA ALA A 85 7.49 1.95 -15.27
C ALA A 85 7.14 0.49 -15.05
N HIS A 86 7.47 0.02 -13.87
CA HIS A 86 7.02 -1.27 -13.41
C HIS A 86 5.93 -1.01 -12.37
N GLY A 87 4.97 -0.16 -12.72
CA GLY A 87 3.99 0.38 -11.80
C GLY A 87 3.35 -0.63 -10.88
N LYS A 88 3.39 -1.86 -11.28
CA LYS A 88 2.92 -2.94 -10.44
C LYS A 88 3.85 -3.19 -9.27
N SER A 89 5.07 -2.66 -9.32
CA SER A 89 6.07 -2.97 -8.31
C SER A 89 5.67 -2.53 -6.92
N VAL A 90 5.12 -1.32 -6.79
CA VAL A 90 4.75 -0.82 -5.48
C VAL A 90 3.56 -1.60 -4.93
N SER A 91 2.51 -1.78 -5.73
CA SER A 91 1.36 -2.53 -5.26
C SER A 91 1.72 -4.01 -5.05
N SER A 92 2.54 -4.58 -5.92
CA SER A 92 2.98 -5.96 -5.74
C SER A 92 3.81 -6.11 -4.47
N ALA A 93 4.71 -5.16 -4.22
CA ALA A 93 5.51 -5.19 -3.01
C ALA A 93 4.64 -5.08 -1.76
N LEU A 94 3.64 -4.21 -1.81
CA LEU A 94 2.72 -4.09 -0.68
C LEU A 94 1.96 -5.39 -0.44
N LEU A 95 1.56 -6.06 -1.51
CA LEU A 95 0.83 -7.32 -1.38
C LEU A 95 1.68 -8.44 -0.79
N ASP A 96 2.99 -8.26 -0.74
CA ASP A 96 3.87 -9.20 -0.08
C ASP A 96 3.97 -8.97 1.42
N LEU A 97 3.30 -7.93 1.93
CA LEU A 97 3.31 -7.65 3.36
C LEU A 97 2.81 -8.87 4.13
N GLU A 98 3.57 -9.25 5.15
CA GLU A 98 3.21 -10.42 5.94
C GLU A 98 2.11 -10.07 6.93
N ILE A 99 1.05 -10.86 6.94
CA ILE A 99 -0.09 -10.68 7.82
C ILE A 99 -0.22 -11.92 8.66
N PRO A 100 -0.44 -11.81 9.98
CA PRO A 100 -0.65 -13.00 10.81
C PRO A 100 -1.81 -13.83 10.27
N ALA A 101 -1.69 -15.12 10.38
CA ALA A 101 -2.76 -15.99 9.93
C ALA A 101 -4.00 -15.71 10.75
N ARG A 102 -5.13 -15.68 10.06
CA ARG A 102 -6.38 -15.44 10.70
C ARG A 102 -6.85 -16.73 11.33
N GLY A 103 -6.90 -16.70 12.61
CA GLY A 103 -7.17 -17.94 13.27
C GLY A 103 -8.01 -18.13 14.26
#